data_e732967ebc50ed131cf55ad4feb1be30
#
_entry.id   e732967ebc50ed131cf55ad4feb1be30
#
_cell.length_a   1.000
_cell.length_b   1.000
_cell.length_c   1.000
_cell.angle_alpha   90.00
_cell.angle_beta   90.00
_cell.angle_gamma   90.00
#
_symmetry.space_group_name_H-M   'P 1'
#
loop_
_entity.id
_entity.type
_entity.pdbx_description
1 polymer ?
#
loop_
_entity_poly.entity_id
_entity_poly.type
_entity_poly.pdbx_seq_one_letter_code
_entity_poly.pdbx_strand_id
1 'polypeptide(L)'
;MEAFLFYLFKSSICLAVLYLPYRMLLRKETFFHINRFVLLTICLLSFILPLVNLSWLLQENYIFFPEITVESYKKNQLTSNNPSNWVMPCIAMCYFVGAISVLFRKINEWIKLRKFIRKGRLWIHDEEGIRIHCHIHPIVPFSWMNHIVISEKDYLENGKQILLHETAHIRCHHSWDIIWISFMEVLQWFNPFVWLLSIDLQDLHEFEADAFVIRHGEDTRNYQLLLIEKAVAKSPYPMANSFKSSPIKLRIHMMNKRPSSSWAKMKHIYLIPIAFFLMVTFSSQASSIPQGSTELTDEMKETLIYIARHLKYPTDAFEKGIQGKVVLELHLTEHEHLNTVKVIESVAPSLDAEAIRIIKETSLWKKSHKNTTKLHMPIIFRLM
;
A
#
# COMPACT_ATOMS: atom_id res chain seq x y z
N MET A 1 -10.79 -9.67 10.55
CA MET A 1 -10.72 -8.20 10.72
C MET A 1 -9.29 -7.73 10.99
N GLU A 2 -8.57 -8.39 11.88
CA GLU A 2 -7.15 -8.11 12.19
C GLU A 2 -6.24 -8.15 10.97
N ALA A 3 -6.35 -9.18 10.13
CA ALA A 3 -5.56 -9.32 8.92
C ALA A 3 -5.72 -8.14 7.94
N PHE A 4 -6.93 -7.58 7.84
CA PHE A 4 -7.21 -6.42 7.01
C PHE A 4 -6.53 -5.14 7.54
N LEU A 5 -6.63 -4.89 8.84
CA LEU A 5 -5.97 -3.73 9.47
C LEU A 5 -4.44 -3.84 9.36
N PHE A 6 -3.92 -5.05 9.55
CA PHE A 6 -2.49 -5.31 9.40
C PHE A 6 -2.00 -5.11 7.96
N TYR A 7 -2.80 -5.54 6.97
CA TYR A 7 -2.54 -5.26 5.57
C TYR A 7 -2.52 -3.76 5.26
N LEU A 8 -3.49 -3.00 5.76
CA LEU A 8 -3.52 -1.54 5.58
C LEU A 8 -2.31 -0.85 6.21
N PHE A 9 -1.87 -1.32 7.37
CA PHE A 9 -0.67 -0.82 8.03
C PHE A 9 0.59 -1.09 7.18
N LYS A 10 0.75 -2.31 6.66
CA LYS A 10 1.84 -2.66 5.74
C LYS A 10 1.82 -1.78 4.48
N SER A 11 0.65 -1.63 3.86
CA SER A 11 0.46 -0.78 2.69
C SER A 11 0.80 0.68 2.97
N SER A 12 0.47 1.19 4.16
CA SER A 12 0.81 2.55 4.60
C SER A 12 2.33 2.76 4.71
N ILE A 13 3.04 1.78 5.25
CA ILE A 13 4.52 1.81 5.32
C ILE A 13 5.12 1.75 3.92
N CYS A 14 4.63 0.86 3.04
CA CYS A 14 5.08 0.79 1.65
C CYS A 14 4.95 2.14 0.94
N LEU A 15 3.79 2.81 1.09
CA LEU A 15 3.57 4.12 0.50
C LEU A 15 4.60 5.14 1.01
N ALA A 16 4.83 5.21 2.32
CA ALA A 16 5.78 6.14 2.92
C ALA A 16 7.21 5.91 2.40
N VAL A 17 7.66 4.65 2.40
CA VAL A 17 9.03 4.28 2.00
C VAL A 17 9.29 4.51 0.51
N LEU A 18 8.29 4.29 -0.35
CA LEU A 18 8.42 4.54 -1.79
C LEU A 18 8.31 6.04 -2.12
N TYR A 19 7.44 6.78 -1.42
CA TYR A 19 7.16 8.18 -1.73
C TYR A 19 8.23 9.16 -1.22
N LEU A 20 8.81 8.93 -0.04
CA LEU A 20 9.81 9.85 0.52
C LEU A 20 11.03 10.07 -0.40
N PRO A 21 11.66 9.03 -0.98
CA PRO A 21 12.74 9.24 -1.95
C PRO A 21 12.28 9.98 -3.22
N TYR A 22 11.05 9.73 -3.71
CA TYR A 22 10.49 10.52 -4.80
C TYR A 22 10.51 12.00 -4.46
N ARG A 23 10.00 12.39 -3.31
CA ARG A 23 9.92 13.78 -2.88
C ARG A 23 11.28 14.45 -2.73
N MET A 24 12.28 13.70 -2.29
CA MET A 24 13.66 14.19 -2.12
C MET A 24 14.42 14.31 -3.44
N LEU A 25 14.27 13.35 -4.36
CA LEU A 25 15.11 13.21 -5.54
C LEU A 25 14.47 13.72 -6.83
N LEU A 26 13.14 13.54 -6.99
CA LEU A 26 12.45 13.71 -8.28
C LEU A 26 11.49 14.90 -8.34
N ARG A 27 10.94 15.35 -7.20
CA ARG A 27 9.94 16.44 -7.17
C ARG A 27 10.38 17.70 -7.91
N LYS A 28 11.68 17.97 -7.92
CA LYS A 28 12.25 19.15 -8.55
C LYS A 28 12.66 18.94 -10.02
N GLU A 29 12.54 17.74 -10.58
CA GLU A 29 12.94 17.46 -11.95
C GLU A 29 11.86 17.88 -12.96
N THR A 30 12.27 18.24 -14.19
CA THR A 30 11.37 18.76 -15.22
C THR A 30 10.70 17.67 -16.07
N PHE A 31 10.86 16.41 -15.71
CA PHE A 31 10.21 15.27 -16.39
C PHE A 31 8.80 15.06 -15.86
N PHE A 32 7.92 16.04 -16.03
CA PHE A 32 6.59 16.07 -15.40
C PHE A 32 5.78 14.81 -15.70
N HIS A 33 5.71 14.42 -16.98
CA HIS A 33 4.99 13.24 -17.42
C HIS A 33 5.51 11.94 -16.76
N ILE A 34 6.84 11.74 -16.73
CA ILE A 34 7.44 10.57 -16.09
C ILE A 34 7.18 10.58 -14.58
N ASN A 35 7.40 11.72 -13.93
CA ASN A 35 7.19 11.90 -12.49
C ASN A 35 5.73 11.62 -12.08
N ARG A 36 4.75 12.00 -12.92
CA ARG A 36 3.34 11.69 -12.73
C ARG A 36 3.10 10.17 -12.72
N PHE A 37 3.61 9.44 -13.72
CA PHE A 37 3.50 7.99 -13.75
C PHE A 37 4.21 7.32 -12.59
N VAL A 38 5.35 7.85 -12.14
CA VAL A 38 6.05 7.36 -10.94
C VAL A 38 5.16 7.48 -9.70
N LEU A 39 4.49 8.61 -9.47
CA LEU A 39 3.58 8.77 -8.34
C LEU A 39 2.39 7.79 -8.40
N LEU A 40 1.79 7.62 -9.58
CA LEU A 40 0.70 6.66 -9.78
C LEU A 40 1.19 5.21 -9.54
N THR A 41 2.39 4.89 -10.00
CA THR A 41 3.02 3.57 -9.77
C THR A 41 3.32 3.36 -8.28
N ILE A 42 3.81 4.35 -7.55
CA ILE A 42 4.03 4.27 -6.10
C ILE A 42 2.72 3.96 -5.38
N CYS A 43 1.63 4.64 -5.74
CA CYS A 43 0.31 4.34 -5.20
C CYS A 43 -0.09 2.88 -5.45
N LEU A 44 0.05 2.40 -6.66
CA LEU A 44 -0.32 1.03 -7.04
C LEU A 44 0.55 0.00 -6.31
N LEU A 45 1.87 0.18 -6.33
CA LEU A 45 2.84 -0.71 -5.68
C LEU A 45 2.61 -0.79 -4.18
N SER A 46 2.22 0.30 -3.52
CA SER A 46 1.96 0.30 -2.08
C SER A 46 0.86 -0.70 -1.67
N PHE A 47 -0.08 -1.00 -2.56
CA PHE A 47 -1.13 -2.01 -2.34
C PHE A 47 -0.73 -3.40 -2.82
N ILE A 48 0.02 -3.51 -3.90
CA ILE A 48 0.39 -4.81 -4.46
C ILE A 48 1.49 -5.48 -3.64
N LEU A 49 2.54 -4.74 -3.23
CA LEU A 49 3.70 -5.32 -2.55
C LEU A 49 3.36 -6.14 -1.30
N PRO A 50 2.45 -5.70 -0.40
CA PRO A 50 2.09 -6.50 0.77
C PRO A 50 1.31 -7.78 0.45
N LEU A 51 0.76 -7.92 -0.77
CA LEU A 51 0.03 -9.11 -1.22
C LEU A 51 0.95 -10.15 -1.87
N VAL A 52 2.12 -9.72 -2.34
CA VAL A 52 3.04 -10.62 -3.02
C VAL A 52 3.72 -11.52 -2.00
N ASN A 53 3.49 -12.81 -2.15
CA ASN A 53 4.13 -13.84 -1.34
C ASN A 53 5.31 -14.45 -2.12
N LEU A 54 6.53 -14.19 -1.65
CA LEU A 54 7.76 -14.66 -2.28
C LEU A 54 8.24 -16.00 -1.72
N SER A 55 7.41 -16.69 -0.95
CA SER A 55 7.75 -17.96 -0.29
C SER A 55 8.25 -19.02 -1.27
N TRP A 56 7.75 -19.02 -2.51
CA TRP A 56 8.18 -19.95 -3.56
C TRP A 56 9.65 -19.77 -4.01
N LEU A 57 10.20 -18.56 -3.88
CA LEU A 57 11.60 -18.27 -4.22
C LEU A 57 12.56 -18.65 -3.08
N LEU A 58 12.06 -18.63 -1.83
CA LEU A 58 12.82 -18.93 -0.62
C LEU A 58 12.52 -20.37 -0.12
N GLN A 59 11.73 -21.13 -0.87
CA GLN A 59 11.33 -22.48 -0.51
C GLN A 59 12.53 -23.41 -0.65
N GLU A 60 13.31 -23.52 0.42
CA GLU A 60 14.04 -24.76 0.67
C GLU A 60 12.99 -25.87 0.78
N ASN A 61 13.24 -27.03 0.18
CA ASN A 61 12.33 -28.17 0.20
C ASN A 61 12.18 -28.70 1.63
N TYR A 62 11.27 -28.10 2.42
CA TYR A 62 10.89 -28.59 3.73
C TYR A 62 9.68 -29.50 3.58
N ILE A 63 9.72 -30.67 4.17
CA ILE A 63 8.53 -31.51 4.37
C ILE A 63 7.89 -31.06 5.68
N PHE A 64 6.65 -30.58 5.64
CA PHE A 64 5.89 -30.24 6.83
C PHE A 64 5.05 -31.44 7.27
N PHE A 65 5.20 -31.82 8.53
CA PHE A 65 4.28 -32.77 9.15
C PHE A 65 2.98 -32.08 9.56
N PRO A 66 1.85 -32.84 9.60
CA PRO A 66 0.61 -32.33 10.15
C PRO A 66 0.79 -31.93 11.62
N GLU A 67 0.04 -30.95 12.06
CA GLU A 67 0.09 -30.45 13.44
C GLU A 67 -0.36 -31.52 14.42
N ILE A 68 0.49 -31.84 15.42
CA ILE A 68 0.16 -32.75 16.51
C ILE A 68 -0.32 -31.87 17.67
N THR A 69 -1.59 -32.01 18.04
CA THR A 69 -2.19 -31.28 19.16
C THR A 69 -2.23 -32.15 20.40
N VAL A 70 -1.64 -31.68 21.49
CA VAL A 70 -1.76 -32.32 22.81
C VAL A 70 -2.69 -31.49 23.65
N GLU A 71 -3.82 -32.11 24.02
CA GLU A 71 -4.82 -31.49 24.87
C GLU A 71 -4.68 -32.00 26.30
N SER A 72 -4.56 -31.11 27.26
CA SER A 72 -4.57 -31.43 28.68
C SER A 72 -5.72 -30.68 29.37
N TYR A 73 -6.55 -31.48 30.10
CA TYR A 73 -7.70 -30.91 30.82
C TYR A 73 -7.27 -30.28 32.15
N LYS A 74 -7.41 -28.96 32.24
CA LYS A 74 -7.32 -28.23 33.51
C LYS A 74 -8.73 -28.11 34.09
N LYS A 75 -9.02 -28.88 35.14
CA LYS A 75 -10.31 -28.87 35.83
C LYS A 75 -10.44 -27.62 36.74
N ASN A 76 -10.41 -26.42 36.13
CA ASN A 76 -10.93 -25.21 36.73
C ASN A 76 -11.05 -24.15 35.62
N GLN A 77 -12.27 -23.94 35.15
CA GLN A 77 -12.62 -22.78 34.38
C GLN A 77 -12.52 -21.54 35.26
N LEU A 78 -11.42 -20.81 35.13
CA LEU A 78 -11.50 -19.38 35.25
C LEU A 78 -11.61 -18.88 33.83
N THR A 79 -12.82 -18.51 33.46
CA THR A 79 -13.07 -17.72 32.26
C THR A 79 -12.21 -16.48 32.37
N SER A 80 -11.03 -16.53 31.78
CA SER A 80 -10.24 -15.35 31.51
C SER A 80 -11.06 -14.53 30.51
N ASN A 81 -11.89 -13.67 31.04
CA ASN A 81 -12.40 -12.53 30.30
C ASN A 81 -11.18 -11.68 29.95
N ASN A 82 -10.56 -12.00 28.83
CA ASN A 82 -9.49 -11.19 28.27
C ASN A 82 -10.09 -9.83 27.88
N PRO A 83 -9.85 -8.74 28.65
CA PRO A 83 -10.42 -7.43 28.33
C PRO A 83 -9.92 -6.85 27.00
N SER A 84 -8.94 -7.52 26.38
CA SER A 84 -8.34 -7.05 25.11
C SER A 84 -9.19 -7.34 23.86
N ASN A 85 -10.26 -8.15 23.96
CA ASN A 85 -11.06 -8.51 22.80
C ASN A 85 -11.86 -7.35 22.17
N TRP A 86 -12.02 -6.23 22.88
CA TRP A 86 -12.78 -5.07 22.38
C TRP A 86 -11.91 -4.03 21.65
N VAL A 87 -10.61 -4.04 21.84
CA VAL A 87 -9.70 -3.03 21.26
C VAL A 87 -9.69 -3.12 19.73
N MET A 88 -9.56 -4.30 19.18
CA MET A 88 -9.52 -4.50 17.72
C MET A 88 -10.84 -4.13 17.01
N PRO A 89 -12.03 -4.51 17.51
CA PRO A 89 -13.30 -4.01 16.98
C PRO A 89 -13.43 -2.48 17.06
N CYS A 90 -12.97 -1.86 18.16
CA CYS A 90 -12.99 -0.41 18.29
C CYS A 90 -12.10 0.29 17.25
N ILE A 91 -10.87 -0.19 17.04
CA ILE A 91 -9.96 0.33 16.02
C ILE A 91 -10.58 0.18 14.63
N ALA A 92 -11.15 -0.99 14.32
CA ALA A 92 -11.83 -1.22 13.06
C ALA A 92 -13.03 -0.28 12.85
N MET A 93 -13.84 -0.09 13.88
CA MET A 93 -14.97 0.85 13.84
C MET A 93 -14.48 2.28 13.58
N CYS A 94 -13.46 2.75 14.28
CA CYS A 94 -12.86 4.08 14.05
C CYS A 94 -12.35 4.21 12.60
N TYR A 95 -11.71 3.17 12.06
CA TYR A 95 -11.24 3.17 10.68
C TYR A 95 -12.41 3.32 9.70
N PHE A 96 -13.48 2.52 9.84
CA PHE A 96 -14.62 2.58 8.92
C PHE A 96 -15.38 3.90 9.02
N VAL A 97 -15.56 4.46 10.22
CA VAL A 97 -16.17 5.78 10.41
C VAL A 97 -15.37 6.86 9.68
N GLY A 98 -14.04 6.85 9.82
CA GLY A 98 -13.17 7.79 9.09
C GLY A 98 -13.24 7.61 7.57
N ALA A 99 -13.15 6.39 7.07
CA ALA A 99 -13.24 6.09 5.64
C ALA A 99 -14.59 6.53 5.04
N ILE A 100 -15.71 6.22 5.72
CA ILE A 100 -17.07 6.63 5.31
C ILE A 100 -17.18 8.16 5.31
N SER A 101 -16.64 8.84 6.31
CA SER A 101 -16.66 10.31 6.38
C SER A 101 -15.91 10.95 5.20
N VAL A 102 -14.71 10.45 4.87
CA VAL A 102 -13.95 10.94 3.71
C VAL A 102 -14.68 10.62 2.41
N LEU A 103 -15.22 9.41 2.26
CA LEU A 103 -15.98 9.00 1.08
C LEU A 103 -17.21 9.91 0.87
N PHE A 104 -17.97 10.16 1.93
CA PHE A 104 -19.13 11.03 1.88
C PHE A 104 -18.77 12.47 1.46
N ARG A 105 -17.66 13.01 1.99
CA ARG A 105 -17.15 14.31 1.58
C ARG A 105 -16.80 14.33 0.09
N LYS A 106 -16.08 13.34 -0.41
CA LYS A 106 -15.69 13.24 -1.83
C LYS A 106 -16.92 13.11 -2.75
N ILE A 107 -17.90 12.30 -2.38
CA ILE A 107 -19.15 12.16 -3.14
C ILE A 107 -19.88 13.50 -3.20
N ASN A 108 -20.00 14.21 -2.07
CA ASN A 108 -20.63 15.52 -2.04
C ASN A 108 -19.91 16.56 -2.89
N GLU A 109 -18.56 16.59 -2.87
CA GLU A 109 -17.74 17.44 -3.74
C GLU A 109 -18.03 17.12 -5.22
N TRP A 110 -18.08 15.85 -5.60
CA TRP A 110 -18.37 15.41 -6.96
C TRP A 110 -19.81 15.77 -7.42
N ILE A 111 -20.81 15.60 -6.55
CA ILE A 111 -22.20 16.00 -6.84
C ILE A 111 -22.29 17.51 -7.05
N LYS A 112 -21.62 18.31 -6.19
CA LYS A 112 -21.58 19.78 -6.34
C LYS A 112 -20.91 20.19 -7.66
N LEU A 113 -19.78 19.56 -8.00
CA LEU A 113 -19.07 19.80 -9.26
C LEU A 113 -19.97 19.50 -10.47
N ARG A 114 -20.63 18.34 -10.47
CA ARG A 114 -21.56 17.94 -11.55
C ARG A 114 -22.74 18.90 -11.71
N LYS A 115 -23.33 19.33 -10.59
CA LYS A 115 -24.40 20.34 -10.59
C LYS A 115 -23.90 21.68 -11.12
N PHE A 116 -22.67 22.07 -10.77
CA PHE A 116 -22.07 23.32 -11.21
C PHE A 116 -21.82 23.33 -12.71
N ILE A 117 -21.20 22.27 -13.27
CA ILE A 117 -20.99 22.11 -14.71
C ILE A 117 -22.31 22.23 -15.48
N ARG A 118 -23.39 21.58 -14.99
CA ARG A 118 -24.71 21.61 -15.64
C ARG A 118 -25.41 22.98 -15.62
N LYS A 119 -25.02 23.87 -14.72
CA LYS A 119 -25.58 25.24 -14.65
C LYS A 119 -24.98 26.17 -15.72
N GLY A 120 -23.80 25.84 -16.22
CA GLY A 120 -23.14 26.62 -17.28
C GLY A 120 -23.89 26.49 -18.60
N ARG A 121 -23.94 27.56 -19.36
CA ARG A 121 -24.49 27.58 -20.73
C ARG A 121 -23.50 26.86 -21.64
N LEU A 122 -23.94 25.81 -22.30
CA LEU A 122 -23.11 25.09 -23.28
C LEU A 122 -22.94 25.98 -24.53
N TRP A 123 -21.72 26.41 -24.84
CA TRP A 123 -21.47 27.33 -25.93
C TRP A 123 -20.93 26.67 -27.18
N ILE A 124 -20.01 25.75 -27.06
CA ILE A 124 -19.29 25.20 -28.22
C ILE A 124 -19.00 23.70 -27.99
N HIS A 125 -19.12 22.91 -29.06
CA HIS A 125 -18.47 21.62 -29.22
C HIS A 125 -17.24 21.86 -30.07
N ASP A 126 -16.05 21.58 -29.54
CA ASP A 126 -14.83 21.50 -30.32
C ASP A 126 -14.84 20.22 -31.18
N GLU A 127 -14.09 20.22 -32.30
CA GLU A 127 -13.95 19.06 -33.19
C GLU A 127 -13.47 17.81 -32.46
N GLU A 128 -12.76 17.97 -31.31
CA GLU A 128 -12.27 16.89 -30.43
C GLU A 128 -13.32 16.39 -29.41
N GLY A 129 -14.54 16.88 -29.43
CA GLY A 129 -15.60 16.47 -28.49
C GLY A 129 -15.51 17.13 -27.10
N ILE A 130 -14.71 18.17 -26.95
CA ILE A 130 -14.59 18.97 -25.73
C ILE A 130 -15.79 19.91 -25.62
N ARG A 131 -16.43 19.93 -24.46
CA ARG A 131 -17.63 20.74 -24.19
C ARG A 131 -17.24 21.95 -23.33
N ILE A 132 -17.39 23.14 -23.89
CA ILE A 132 -17.07 24.41 -23.22
C ILE A 132 -18.36 24.97 -22.61
N HIS A 133 -18.36 25.16 -21.30
CA HIS A 133 -19.46 25.77 -20.53
C HIS A 133 -19.06 27.16 -20.07
N CYS A 134 -19.74 28.16 -20.57
CA CYS A 134 -19.53 29.55 -20.17
C CYS A 134 -20.50 29.96 -19.07
N HIS A 135 -19.97 30.63 -18.06
CA HIS A 135 -20.71 31.23 -16.96
C HIS A 135 -20.64 32.76 -17.03
N ILE A 136 -21.76 33.43 -16.74
CA ILE A 136 -21.83 34.89 -16.72
C ILE A 136 -21.03 35.47 -15.55
N HIS A 137 -21.02 34.77 -14.40
CA HIS A 137 -20.29 35.23 -13.22
C HIS A 137 -18.79 34.89 -13.32
N PRO A 138 -17.92 35.72 -12.72
CA PRO A 138 -16.51 35.47 -12.67
C PRO A 138 -16.24 34.17 -11.88
N ILE A 139 -15.64 33.20 -12.53
CA ILE A 139 -15.27 31.92 -11.96
C ILE A 139 -13.82 31.62 -12.30
N VAL A 140 -13.22 30.75 -11.53
CA VAL A 140 -11.93 30.18 -11.89
C VAL A 140 -12.15 29.14 -12.96
N PRO A 141 -11.48 29.25 -14.11
CA PRO A 141 -11.50 28.22 -15.11
C PRO A 141 -11.05 26.87 -14.53
N PHE A 142 -11.67 25.82 -14.99
CA PHE A 142 -11.27 24.44 -14.67
C PHE A 142 -11.77 23.47 -15.73
N SER A 143 -11.15 22.32 -15.81
CA SER A 143 -11.57 21.20 -16.66
C SER A 143 -11.91 19.96 -15.84
N TRP A 144 -12.90 19.19 -16.30
CA TRP A 144 -13.28 17.91 -15.72
C TRP A 144 -13.74 16.96 -16.80
N MET A 145 -13.06 15.82 -16.93
CA MET A 145 -13.28 14.87 -18.04
C MET A 145 -13.20 15.61 -19.39
N ASN A 146 -14.28 15.67 -20.16
CA ASN A 146 -14.37 16.35 -21.45
C ASN A 146 -15.08 17.72 -21.36
N HIS A 147 -15.18 18.30 -20.17
CA HIS A 147 -15.83 19.57 -19.93
C HIS A 147 -14.82 20.62 -19.50
N ILE A 148 -14.83 21.79 -20.15
CA ILE A 148 -14.13 23.00 -19.72
C ILE A 148 -15.18 23.98 -19.20
N VAL A 149 -14.93 24.56 -18.06
CA VAL A 149 -15.82 25.58 -17.46
C VAL A 149 -15.02 26.89 -17.35
N ILE A 150 -15.54 27.96 -17.95
CA ILE A 150 -14.86 29.26 -18.04
C ILE A 150 -15.87 30.38 -17.85
N SER A 151 -15.44 31.56 -17.37
CA SER A 151 -16.28 32.75 -17.37
C SER A 151 -16.34 33.37 -18.76
N GLU A 152 -17.45 34.03 -19.11
CA GLU A 152 -17.61 34.74 -20.39
C GLU A 152 -16.53 35.83 -20.56
N LYS A 153 -16.21 36.54 -19.49
CA LYS A 153 -15.14 37.55 -19.47
C LYS A 153 -13.80 36.89 -19.81
N ASP A 154 -13.44 35.80 -19.16
CA ASP A 154 -12.14 35.16 -19.38
C ASP A 154 -12.03 34.56 -20.78
N TYR A 155 -13.16 34.07 -21.32
CA TYR A 155 -13.21 33.53 -22.69
C TYR A 155 -12.92 34.64 -23.71
N LEU A 156 -13.46 35.85 -23.53
CA LEU A 156 -13.27 36.98 -24.45
C LEU A 156 -11.90 37.62 -24.33
N GLU A 157 -11.38 37.78 -23.10
CA GLU A 157 -10.11 38.50 -22.87
C GLU A 157 -8.87 37.59 -23.10
N ASN A 158 -8.87 36.37 -22.57
CA ASN A 158 -7.70 35.52 -22.54
C ASN A 158 -8.05 34.04 -22.92
N GLY A 159 -9.13 33.86 -23.68
CA GLY A 159 -9.70 32.52 -23.96
C GLY A 159 -8.70 31.55 -24.55
N LYS A 160 -7.86 31.98 -25.48
CA LYS A 160 -6.88 31.11 -26.15
C LYS A 160 -5.93 30.43 -25.17
N GLN A 161 -5.28 31.19 -24.28
CA GLN A 161 -4.30 30.65 -23.34
C GLN A 161 -4.95 29.80 -22.27
N ILE A 162 -6.12 30.22 -21.76
CA ILE A 162 -6.87 29.48 -20.75
C ILE A 162 -7.41 28.16 -21.32
N LEU A 163 -8.04 28.21 -22.51
CA LEU A 163 -8.55 27.01 -23.17
C LEU A 163 -7.43 26.01 -23.48
N LEU A 164 -6.26 26.51 -23.91
CA LEU A 164 -5.11 25.65 -24.18
C LEU A 164 -4.62 24.93 -22.92
N HIS A 165 -4.60 25.64 -21.78
CA HIS A 165 -4.26 25.07 -20.46
C HIS A 165 -5.28 24.01 -20.02
N GLU A 166 -6.57 24.33 -20.10
CA GLU A 166 -7.63 23.40 -19.71
C GLU A 166 -7.72 22.19 -20.64
N THR A 167 -7.46 22.39 -21.94
CA THR A 167 -7.36 21.30 -22.92
C THR A 167 -6.20 20.35 -22.59
N ALA A 168 -5.08 20.85 -22.08
CA ALA A 168 -3.97 20.03 -21.64
C ALA A 168 -4.41 19.05 -20.52
N HIS A 169 -5.18 19.52 -19.52
CA HIS A 169 -5.71 18.65 -18.48
C HIS A 169 -6.60 17.53 -19.04
N ILE A 170 -7.41 17.82 -20.05
CA ILE A 170 -8.27 16.81 -20.69
C ILE A 170 -7.44 15.81 -21.49
N ARG A 171 -6.52 16.28 -22.33
CA ARG A 171 -5.67 15.42 -23.19
C ARG A 171 -4.73 14.53 -22.37
N CYS A 172 -4.23 15.04 -21.25
CA CYS A 172 -3.40 14.28 -20.34
C CYS A 172 -4.23 13.38 -19.38
N HIS A 173 -5.56 13.43 -19.43
CA HIS A 173 -6.45 12.62 -18.59
C HIS A 173 -6.27 12.83 -17.09
N HIS A 174 -5.94 14.04 -16.64
CA HIS A 174 -5.69 14.38 -15.24
C HIS A 174 -6.89 14.07 -14.32
N SER A 175 -8.13 14.13 -14.84
CA SER A 175 -9.34 13.80 -14.08
C SER A 175 -9.34 12.34 -13.60
N TRP A 176 -8.78 11.41 -14.36
CA TRP A 176 -8.67 10.00 -13.94
C TRP A 176 -7.69 9.81 -12.81
N ASP A 177 -6.58 10.54 -12.81
CA ASP A 177 -5.61 10.51 -11.72
C ASP A 177 -6.23 11.04 -10.42
N ILE A 178 -7.03 12.13 -10.52
CA ILE A 178 -7.74 12.69 -9.37
C ILE A 178 -8.75 11.69 -8.80
N ILE A 179 -9.45 10.93 -9.63
CA ILE A 179 -10.36 9.86 -9.18
C ILE A 179 -9.55 8.76 -8.47
N TRP A 180 -8.45 8.33 -9.09
CA TRP A 180 -7.59 7.29 -8.54
C TRP A 180 -7.02 7.68 -7.17
N ILE A 181 -6.42 8.88 -7.06
CA ILE A 181 -5.86 9.33 -5.79
C ILE A 181 -6.94 9.56 -4.73
N SER A 182 -8.14 10.01 -5.12
CA SER A 182 -9.28 10.16 -4.20
C SER A 182 -9.72 8.82 -3.62
N PHE A 183 -9.68 7.74 -4.42
CA PHE A 183 -9.91 6.39 -3.94
C PHE A 183 -8.85 5.98 -2.90
N MET A 184 -7.58 6.28 -3.15
CA MET A 184 -6.48 6.04 -2.21
C MET A 184 -6.63 6.84 -0.91
N GLU A 185 -7.06 8.11 -1.00
CA GLU A 185 -7.34 8.96 0.15
C GLU A 185 -8.47 8.40 1.04
N VAL A 186 -9.47 7.72 0.46
CA VAL A 186 -10.53 7.04 1.22
C VAL A 186 -9.99 5.80 1.94
N LEU A 187 -9.18 4.99 1.27
CA LEU A 187 -8.62 3.76 1.85
C LEU A 187 -7.56 4.05 2.92
N GLN A 188 -6.72 5.03 2.68
CA GLN A 188 -5.62 5.40 3.58
C GLN A 188 -5.80 6.80 4.18
N TRP A 189 -7.03 7.17 4.53
CA TRP A 189 -7.38 8.49 5.05
C TRP A 189 -6.53 8.93 6.25
N PHE A 190 -6.09 7.97 7.05
CA PHE A 190 -5.24 8.17 8.23
C PHE A 190 -3.75 8.37 7.90
N ASN A 191 -3.34 8.06 6.66
CA ASN A 191 -1.94 8.13 6.23
C ASN A 191 -1.62 9.54 5.68
N PRO A 192 -0.73 10.33 6.32
CA PRO A 192 -0.40 11.67 5.83
C PRO A 192 0.30 11.64 4.46
N PHE A 193 0.99 10.56 4.12
CA PHE A 193 1.74 10.47 2.87
C PHE A 193 0.83 10.38 1.64
N VAL A 194 -0.38 9.84 1.75
CA VAL A 194 -1.32 9.85 0.62
C VAL A 194 -1.78 11.27 0.29
N TRP A 195 -2.00 12.12 1.31
CA TRP A 195 -2.39 13.51 1.12
C TRP A 195 -1.25 14.35 0.53
N LEU A 196 -0.01 14.12 0.99
CA LEU A 196 1.17 14.78 0.43
C LEU A 196 1.41 14.38 -1.02
N LEU A 197 1.24 13.10 -1.35
CA LEU A 197 1.35 12.57 -2.71
C LEU A 197 0.26 13.17 -3.61
N SER A 198 -0.96 13.32 -3.11
CA SER A 198 -2.08 13.96 -3.82
C SER A 198 -1.75 15.41 -4.18
N ILE A 199 -1.14 16.17 -3.26
CA ILE A 199 -0.69 17.55 -3.51
C ILE A 199 0.41 17.58 -4.58
N ASP A 200 1.44 16.73 -4.44
CA ASP A 200 2.55 16.70 -5.41
C ASP A 200 2.07 16.24 -6.80
N LEU A 201 1.06 15.37 -6.88
CA LEU A 201 0.44 14.96 -8.14
C LEU A 201 -0.32 16.12 -8.81
N GLN A 202 -1.09 16.87 -8.03
CA GLN A 202 -1.78 18.07 -8.53
C GLN A 202 -0.80 19.13 -9.01
N ASP A 203 0.30 19.39 -8.27
CA ASP A 203 1.38 20.28 -8.71
C ASP A 203 1.93 19.83 -10.08
N LEU A 204 2.15 18.53 -10.28
CA LEU A 204 2.63 18.00 -11.58
C LEU A 204 1.63 18.17 -12.71
N HIS A 205 0.33 18.03 -12.45
CA HIS A 205 -0.70 18.31 -13.45
C HIS A 205 -0.63 19.76 -13.94
N GLU A 206 -0.42 20.71 -13.00
CA GLU A 206 -0.25 22.11 -13.36
C GLU A 206 1.03 22.36 -14.19
N PHE A 207 2.16 21.74 -13.81
CA PHE A 207 3.40 21.89 -14.58
C PHE A 207 3.30 21.27 -15.97
N GLU A 208 2.60 20.14 -16.11
CA GLU A 208 2.37 19.47 -17.40
C GLU A 208 1.49 20.33 -18.31
N ALA A 209 0.42 20.93 -17.75
CA ALA A 209 -0.45 21.86 -18.48
C ALA A 209 0.27 23.15 -18.87
N ASP A 210 1.08 23.75 -17.98
CA ASP A 210 1.89 24.92 -18.30
C ASP A 210 2.91 24.64 -19.41
N ALA A 211 3.58 23.49 -19.33
CA ALA A 211 4.52 23.08 -20.37
C ALA A 211 3.83 22.84 -21.73
N PHE A 212 2.58 22.37 -21.72
CA PHE A 212 1.76 22.21 -22.91
C PHE A 212 1.48 23.58 -23.56
N VAL A 213 1.06 24.59 -22.80
CA VAL A 213 0.80 25.95 -23.29
C VAL A 213 2.04 26.53 -23.97
N ILE A 214 3.19 26.46 -23.28
CA ILE A 214 4.45 26.99 -23.81
C ILE A 214 4.88 26.28 -25.09
N ARG A 215 4.74 24.96 -25.17
CA ARG A 215 5.07 24.17 -26.38
C ARG A 215 4.20 24.51 -27.58
N HIS A 216 2.99 25.02 -27.36
CA HIS A 216 2.09 25.48 -28.45
C HIS A 216 2.33 26.91 -28.90
N GLY A 217 3.47 27.51 -28.50
CA GLY A 217 3.95 28.77 -29.01
C GLY A 217 3.41 30.02 -28.30
N GLU A 218 2.75 29.83 -27.15
CA GLU A 218 2.35 30.99 -26.35
C GLU A 218 3.58 31.64 -25.68
N ASP A 219 3.59 32.98 -25.61
CA ASP A 219 4.68 33.72 -24.96
C ASP A 219 4.68 33.45 -23.45
N THR A 220 5.76 32.85 -22.98
CA THR A 220 5.94 32.42 -21.58
C THR A 220 5.73 33.61 -20.62
N ARG A 221 6.21 34.81 -20.95
CA ARG A 221 6.11 35.98 -20.08
C ARG A 221 4.67 36.44 -19.93
N ASN A 222 3.96 36.57 -21.05
CA ASN A 222 2.56 36.97 -21.06
C ASN A 222 1.68 35.94 -20.34
N TYR A 223 1.96 34.66 -20.53
CA TYR A 223 1.26 33.60 -19.83
C TYR A 223 1.51 33.64 -18.31
N GLN A 224 2.75 33.85 -17.86
CA GLN A 224 3.07 34.02 -16.44
C GLN A 224 2.34 35.23 -15.83
N LEU A 225 2.26 36.36 -16.55
CA LEU A 225 1.52 37.53 -16.09
C LEU A 225 0.03 37.23 -15.95
N LEU A 226 -0.57 36.52 -16.91
CA LEU A 226 -1.95 36.07 -16.82
C LEU A 226 -2.19 35.20 -15.56
N LEU A 227 -1.31 34.25 -15.25
CA LEU A 227 -1.42 33.45 -14.05
C LEU A 227 -1.35 34.25 -12.76
N ILE A 228 -0.47 35.26 -12.71
CA ILE A 228 -0.35 36.16 -11.56
C ILE A 228 -1.63 37.01 -11.43
N GLU A 229 -2.12 37.59 -12.53
CA GLU A 229 -3.36 38.37 -12.55
C GLU A 229 -4.54 37.58 -12.01
N LYS A 230 -4.73 36.33 -12.51
CA LYS A 230 -5.81 35.47 -12.05
C LYS A 230 -5.67 35.06 -10.56
N ALA A 231 -4.46 34.97 -10.06
CA ALA A 231 -4.21 34.69 -8.65
C ALA A 231 -4.56 35.89 -7.75
N VAL A 232 -4.18 37.09 -8.17
CA VAL A 232 -4.45 38.34 -7.41
C VAL A 232 -5.95 38.62 -7.40
N ALA A 233 -6.63 38.48 -8.55
CA ALA A 233 -8.07 38.70 -8.66
C ALA A 233 -8.93 37.79 -7.74
N LYS A 234 -8.41 36.63 -7.36
CA LYS A 234 -9.11 35.64 -6.45
C LYS A 234 -9.17 36.09 -4.99
N SER A 235 -8.37 37.07 -4.55
CA SER A 235 -8.25 37.34 -3.11
C SER A 235 -8.78 38.72 -2.76
N PRO A 236 -9.88 38.78 -1.99
CA PRO A 236 -10.35 40.07 -1.42
C PRO A 236 -9.43 40.60 -0.30
N TYR A 237 -8.47 39.82 0.18
CA TYR A 237 -7.56 40.22 1.27
C TYR A 237 -6.09 39.97 0.90
N PRO A 238 -5.32 40.98 0.55
CA PRO A 238 -3.90 40.86 0.14
C PRO A 238 -3.01 40.19 1.21
N MET A 239 -3.28 40.41 2.49
CA MET A 239 -2.47 39.87 3.59
C MET A 239 -2.70 38.34 3.82
N ALA A 240 -3.84 37.79 3.42
CA ALA A 240 -4.10 36.34 3.51
C ALA A 240 -3.42 35.55 2.38
N ASN A 241 -2.86 36.21 1.38
CA ASN A 241 -2.26 35.60 0.20
C ASN A 241 -0.85 35.08 0.41
N SER A 242 -0.15 35.46 1.48
CA SER A 242 1.24 35.02 1.70
C SER A 242 1.37 33.49 1.84
N PHE A 243 0.31 32.82 2.27
CA PHE A 243 0.27 31.35 2.37
C PHE A 243 -0.28 30.65 1.11
N LYS A 244 -1.07 31.34 0.25
CA LYS A 244 -1.64 30.79 -0.98
C LYS A 244 -0.83 31.08 -2.24
N SER A 245 0.18 31.94 -2.18
CA SER A 245 1.04 32.27 -3.32
C SER A 245 2.07 31.18 -3.67
N SER A 246 2.23 30.17 -2.81
CA SER A 246 3.20 29.07 -2.98
C SER A 246 3.01 28.26 -4.28
N PRO A 247 1.78 27.84 -4.68
CA PRO A 247 1.60 27.06 -5.90
C PRO A 247 1.99 27.81 -7.17
N ILE A 248 1.60 29.09 -7.30
CA ILE A 248 1.91 29.89 -8.49
C ILE A 248 3.40 30.21 -8.59
N LYS A 249 4.03 30.53 -7.46
CA LYS A 249 5.49 30.73 -7.43
C LYS A 249 6.23 29.48 -7.89
N LEU A 250 5.75 28.30 -7.49
CA LEU A 250 6.33 27.03 -7.91
C LEU A 250 6.13 26.78 -9.42
N ARG A 251 4.93 27.07 -9.98
CA ARG A 251 4.64 26.97 -11.42
C ARG A 251 5.59 27.88 -12.21
N ILE A 252 5.68 29.19 -11.86
CA ILE A 252 6.58 30.15 -12.52
C ILE A 252 8.03 29.69 -12.44
N HIS A 253 8.47 29.19 -11.27
CA HIS A 253 9.81 28.64 -11.10
C HIS A 253 10.06 27.46 -12.05
N MET A 254 9.11 26.53 -12.17
CA MET A 254 9.25 25.37 -13.04
C MET A 254 9.21 25.70 -14.53
N MET A 255 8.41 26.69 -14.95
CA MET A 255 8.42 27.19 -16.34
C MET A 255 9.76 27.79 -16.75
N ASN A 256 10.44 28.48 -15.81
CA ASN A 256 11.74 29.15 -16.08
C ASN A 256 12.93 28.19 -15.87
N LYS A 257 12.69 27.00 -15.37
CA LYS A 257 13.75 26.04 -15.08
C LYS A 257 14.29 25.41 -16.37
N ARG A 258 15.63 25.34 -16.47
CA ARG A 258 16.27 24.61 -17.57
C ARG A 258 15.85 23.13 -17.55
N PRO A 259 15.64 22.50 -18.71
CA PRO A 259 15.34 21.08 -18.77
C PRO A 259 16.37 20.24 -18.02
N SER A 260 15.89 19.31 -17.21
CA SER A 260 16.75 18.40 -16.45
C SER A 260 17.54 17.49 -17.39
N SER A 261 18.78 17.18 -17.03
CA SER A 261 19.65 16.29 -17.81
C SER A 261 19.02 14.90 -17.98
N SER A 262 19.27 14.26 -19.13
CA SER A 262 18.81 12.88 -19.37
C SER A 262 19.32 11.88 -18.32
N TRP A 263 20.49 12.11 -17.73
CA TRP A 263 21.01 11.34 -16.61
C TRP A 263 20.12 11.39 -15.36
N ALA A 264 19.38 12.49 -15.17
CA ALA A 264 18.45 12.59 -14.03
C ALA A 264 17.29 11.59 -14.13
N LYS A 265 17.00 11.04 -15.32
CA LYS A 265 16.04 9.94 -15.50
C LYS A 265 16.49 8.67 -14.79
N MET A 266 17.80 8.44 -14.65
CA MET A 266 18.35 7.28 -13.91
C MET A 266 17.94 7.28 -12.43
N LYS A 267 17.60 8.44 -11.87
CA LYS A 267 17.11 8.52 -10.50
C LYS A 267 15.83 7.71 -10.28
N HIS A 268 15.03 7.45 -11.32
CA HIS A 268 13.80 6.63 -11.20
C HIS A 268 14.10 5.16 -10.90
N ILE A 269 15.33 4.70 -11.19
CA ILE A 269 15.74 3.30 -10.93
C ILE A 269 15.70 2.97 -9.43
N TYR A 270 15.74 3.96 -8.53
CA TYR A 270 15.66 3.74 -7.08
C TYR A 270 14.42 2.94 -6.65
N LEU A 271 13.34 3.02 -7.42
CA LEU A 271 12.09 2.29 -7.12
C LEU A 271 12.31 0.77 -7.10
N ILE A 272 13.18 0.25 -7.97
CA ILE A 272 13.38 -1.19 -8.13
C ILE A 272 13.97 -1.83 -6.86
N PRO A 273 15.15 -1.38 -6.33
CA PRO A 273 15.73 -1.98 -5.13
C PRO A 273 14.85 -1.78 -3.89
N ILE A 274 14.16 -0.63 -3.77
CA ILE A 274 13.28 -0.37 -2.63
C ILE A 274 12.04 -1.27 -2.69
N ALA A 275 11.42 -1.40 -3.87
CA ALA A 275 10.26 -2.30 -4.04
C ALA A 275 10.65 -3.76 -3.77
N PHE A 276 11.81 -4.19 -4.24
CA PHE A 276 12.34 -5.54 -3.97
C PHE A 276 12.59 -5.75 -2.47
N PHE A 277 13.23 -4.80 -1.80
CA PHE A 277 13.46 -4.86 -0.35
C PHE A 277 12.14 -4.96 0.44
N LEU A 278 11.14 -4.14 0.10
CA LEU A 278 9.82 -4.20 0.72
C LEU A 278 9.12 -5.54 0.45
N MET A 279 9.23 -6.06 -0.78
CA MET A 279 8.67 -7.35 -1.14
C MET A 279 9.26 -8.48 -0.27
N VAL A 280 10.59 -8.52 -0.11
CA VAL A 280 11.27 -9.52 0.73
C VAL A 280 10.88 -9.38 2.20
N THR A 281 10.86 -8.16 2.74
CA THR A 281 10.55 -7.94 4.17
C THR A 281 9.11 -8.31 4.53
N PHE A 282 8.13 -8.04 3.64
CA PHE A 282 6.73 -8.38 3.91
C PHE A 282 6.37 -9.82 3.54
N SER A 283 7.10 -10.44 2.63
CA SER A 283 6.93 -11.86 2.28
C SER A 283 7.35 -12.79 3.41
N SER A 284 8.42 -12.48 4.14
CA SER A 284 8.91 -13.33 5.22
C SER A 284 7.92 -13.50 6.38
N GLN A 285 6.97 -12.58 6.54
CA GLN A 285 5.92 -12.69 7.56
C GLN A 285 4.69 -13.49 7.11
N ALA A 286 4.61 -13.84 5.84
CA ALA A 286 3.52 -14.67 5.29
C ALA A 286 3.82 -16.16 5.34
N SER A 287 4.78 -16.59 6.15
CA SER A 287 5.03 -17.99 6.45
C SER A 287 3.90 -18.58 7.31
N SER A 288 2.66 -18.47 6.83
CA SER A 288 1.66 -19.47 7.12
C SER A 288 2.23 -20.76 6.52
N ILE A 289 2.55 -21.69 7.38
CA ILE A 289 2.95 -23.06 7.07
C ILE A 289 2.16 -23.51 5.85
N PRO A 290 2.80 -23.84 4.73
CA PRO A 290 2.08 -24.47 3.64
C PRO A 290 1.47 -25.74 4.21
N GLN A 291 0.16 -25.84 4.22
CA GLN A 291 -0.51 -27.14 4.30
C GLN A 291 -0.23 -27.86 2.99
N GLY A 292 1.02 -28.24 2.80
CA GLY A 292 1.39 -29.21 1.80
C GLY A 292 0.84 -30.54 2.29
N SER A 293 -0.22 -31.00 1.66
CA SER A 293 -0.64 -32.40 1.70
C SER A 293 0.45 -33.24 1.00
N THR A 294 1.57 -33.41 1.67
CA THR A 294 2.49 -34.50 1.32
C THR A 294 1.71 -35.75 1.60
N GLU A 295 1.51 -36.61 0.60
CA GLU A 295 0.98 -37.95 0.83
C GLU A 295 1.90 -38.62 1.86
N LEU A 296 1.41 -38.67 3.09
CA LEU A 296 2.10 -39.28 4.21
C LEU A 296 2.22 -40.76 3.90
N THR A 297 3.44 -41.27 3.82
CA THR A 297 3.65 -42.71 3.77
C THR A 297 3.03 -43.35 5.02
N ASP A 298 2.59 -44.61 4.94
CA ASP A 298 1.94 -45.26 6.06
C ASP A 298 2.87 -45.32 7.28
N GLU A 299 4.17 -45.41 7.08
CA GLU A 299 5.20 -45.36 8.13
C GLU A 299 5.26 -43.96 8.83
N MET A 300 5.08 -42.87 8.09
CA MET A 300 4.98 -41.54 8.68
C MET A 300 3.71 -41.38 9.53
N LYS A 301 2.61 -42.00 9.12
CA LYS A 301 1.37 -41.99 9.91
C LYS A 301 1.55 -42.76 11.23
N GLU A 302 2.23 -43.90 11.22
CA GLU A 302 2.57 -44.65 12.44
C GLU A 302 3.44 -43.84 13.39
N THR A 303 4.44 -43.13 12.86
CA THR A 303 5.30 -42.23 13.64
C THR A 303 4.48 -41.12 14.32
N LEU A 304 3.57 -40.49 13.60
CA LEU A 304 2.69 -39.42 14.14
C LEU A 304 1.76 -39.97 15.24
N ILE A 305 1.20 -41.17 15.03
CA ILE A 305 0.33 -41.84 16.02
C ILE A 305 1.13 -42.19 17.29
N TYR A 306 2.38 -42.65 17.13
CA TYR A 306 3.25 -42.93 18.27
C TYR A 306 3.54 -41.65 19.08
N ILE A 307 3.94 -40.56 18.41
CA ILE A 307 4.21 -39.29 19.06
C ILE A 307 2.97 -38.77 19.77
N ALA A 308 1.81 -38.75 19.12
CA ALA A 308 0.56 -38.30 19.71
C ALA A 308 0.14 -39.06 20.96
N ARG A 309 0.47 -40.37 21.05
CA ARG A 309 0.15 -41.25 22.21
C ARG A 309 1.12 -41.09 23.38
N HIS A 310 2.40 -40.77 23.12
CA HIS A 310 3.46 -40.76 24.13
C HIS A 310 3.92 -39.37 24.53
N LEU A 311 3.45 -38.32 23.84
CA LEU A 311 3.70 -36.93 24.18
C LEU A 311 2.94 -36.56 25.45
N LYS A 312 3.65 -36.03 26.45
CA LYS A 312 3.08 -35.65 27.76
C LYS A 312 3.15 -34.15 27.93
N TYR A 313 2.14 -33.57 28.55
CA TYR A 313 2.19 -32.17 28.93
C TYR A 313 3.06 -32.03 30.20
N PRO A 314 4.17 -31.25 30.18
CA PRO A 314 5.02 -31.07 31.35
C PRO A 314 4.26 -30.40 32.50
N THR A 315 4.44 -30.96 33.73
CA THR A 315 3.74 -30.48 34.93
C THR A 315 3.99 -28.98 35.19
N ASP A 316 5.25 -28.53 35.06
CA ASP A 316 5.61 -27.14 35.25
C ASP A 316 4.90 -26.18 34.27
N ALA A 317 4.76 -26.58 32.99
CA ALA A 317 4.05 -25.81 31.99
C ALA A 317 2.54 -25.85 32.22
N PHE A 318 2.02 -26.99 32.67
CA PHE A 318 0.62 -27.18 33.01
C PHE A 318 0.19 -26.30 34.20
N GLU A 319 0.96 -26.29 35.27
CA GLU A 319 0.69 -25.47 36.47
C GLU A 319 0.74 -23.96 36.17
N LYS A 320 1.70 -23.53 35.35
CA LYS A 320 1.88 -22.14 34.94
C LYS A 320 0.92 -21.70 33.84
N GLY A 321 0.12 -22.62 33.27
CA GLY A 321 -0.81 -22.30 32.18
C GLY A 321 -0.12 -21.92 30.86
N ILE A 322 1.12 -22.39 30.63
CA ILE A 322 1.90 -22.07 29.43
C ILE A 322 1.46 -22.97 28.28
N GLN A 323 0.88 -22.41 27.24
CA GLN A 323 0.45 -23.10 26.03
C GLN A 323 1.04 -22.43 24.77
N GLY A 324 1.15 -23.19 23.69
CA GLY A 324 1.66 -22.63 22.43
C GLY A 324 2.14 -23.72 21.47
N LYS A 325 2.73 -23.28 20.36
CA LYS A 325 3.23 -24.12 19.29
C LYS A 325 4.76 -24.12 19.31
N VAL A 326 5.34 -25.32 19.47
CA VAL A 326 6.77 -25.56 19.35
C VAL A 326 7.05 -26.13 17.96
N VAL A 327 7.98 -25.55 17.21
CA VAL A 327 8.36 -26.04 15.88
C VAL A 327 9.79 -26.57 15.94
N LEU A 328 9.94 -27.85 15.60
CA LEU A 328 11.21 -28.55 15.54
C LEU A 328 11.67 -28.72 14.10
N GLU A 329 12.95 -28.46 13.83
CA GLU A 329 13.65 -28.82 12.59
C GLU A 329 14.46 -30.09 12.82
N LEU A 330 14.14 -31.10 12.03
CA LEU A 330 14.79 -32.40 12.08
C LEU A 330 15.69 -32.58 10.88
N HIS A 331 16.94 -32.87 11.11
CA HIS A 331 17.90 -33.20 10.06
C HIS A 331 18.08 -34.74 10.01
N LEU A 332 17.68 -35.35 8.90
CA LEU A 332 17.92 -36.75 8.63
C LEU A 332 19.15 -36.93 7.76
N THR A 333 19.99 -37.90 8.08
CA THR A 333 21.13 -38.31 7.26
C THR A 333 20.71 -39.34 6.19
N GLU A 334 21.58 -39.51 5.17
CA GLU A 334 21.38 -40.48 4.06
C GLU A 334 21.16 -41.93 4.54
N HIS A 335 21.53 -42.27 5.77
CA HIS A 335 21.31 -43.55 6.43
C HIS A 335 20.13 -43.58 7.39
N GLU A 336 19.19 -42.62 7.24
CA GLU A 336 17.90 -42.63 7.96
C GLU A 336 18.01 -42.50 9.49
N HIS A 337 19.10 -41.98 10.01
CA HIS A 337 19.23 -41.65 11.42
C HIS A 337 19.00 -40.16 11.66
N LEU A 338 18.24 -39.86 12.71
CA LEU A 338 18.06 -38.52 13.22
C LEU A 338 19.44 -37.97 13.66
N ASN A 339 19.96 -37.00 12.90
CA ASN A 339 21.28 -36.41 13.20
C ASN A 339 21.18 -35.30 14.24
N THR A 340 20.32 -34.32 13.96
CA THR A 340 20.14 -33.18 14.86
C THR A 340 18.67 -32.75 14.92
N VAL A 341 18.25 -32.33 16.13
CA VAL A 341 16.95 -31.71 16.37
C VAL A 341 17.22 -30.29 16.84
N LYS A 342 16.69 -29.31 16.14
CA LYS A 342 16.81 -27.90 16.49
C LYS A 342 15.43 -27.32 16.72
N VAL A 343 15.25 -26.55 17.78
CA VAL A 343 14.04 -25.78 18.02
C VAL A 343 14.12 -24.50 17.18
N ILE A 344 13.15 -24.31 16.27
CA ILE A 344 13.01 -23.09 15.47
C ILE A 344 12.12 -22.09 16.17
N GLU A 345 10.99 -22.59 16.70
CA GLU A 345 10.02 -21.75 17.42
C GLU A 345 9.84 -22.34 18.82
N SER A 346 10.25 -21.58 19.83
CA SER A 346 10.26 -21.94 21.23
C SER A 346 9.11 -21.23 21.94
N VAL A 347 8.47 -21.94 22.89
CA VAL A 347 7.43 -21.36 23.75
C VAL A 347 7.92 -21.30 25.19
N ALA A 348 8.43 -22.43 25.70
CA ALA A 348 8.98 -22.52 27.03
C ALA A 348 9.99 -23.67 27.10
N PRO A 349 11.06 -23.57 27.92
CA PRO A 349 12.09 -24.59 28.01
C PRO A 349 11.56 -25.99 28.35
N SER A 350 10.51 -26.09 29.15
CA SER A 350 9.87 -27.36 29.54
C SER A 350 9.11 -28.00 28.37
N LEU A 351 8.41 -27.20 27.56
CA LEU A 351 7.69 -27.66 26.37
C LEU A 351 8.68 -28.08 25.27
N ASP A 352 9.74 -27.30 25.09
CA ASP A 352 10.79 -27.58 24.12
C ASP A 352 11.53 -28.88 24.46
N ALA A 353 11.85 -29.09 25.75
CA ALA A 353 12.51 -30.32 26.24
C ALA A 353 11.65 -31.54 25.99
N GLU A 354 10.35 -31.47 26.24
CA GLU A 354 9.43 -32.61 26.01
C GLU A 354 9.27 -32.89 24.52
N ALA A 355 9.17 -31.87 23.69
CA ALA A 355 9.12 -32.00 22.25
C ALA A 355 10.39 -32.68 21.69
N ILE A 356 11.56 -32.25 22.16
CA ILE A 356 12.84 -32.89 21.79
C ILE A 356 12.92 -34.36 22.31
N ARG A 357 12.48 -34.60 23.54
CA ARG A 357 12.50 -35.94 24.15
C ARG A 357 11.72 -36.95 23.28
N ILE A 358 10.49 -36.65 22.95
CA ILE A 358 9.62 -37.58 22.20
C ILE A 358 10.18 -37.87 20.80
N ILE A 359 10.74 -36.86 20.14
CA ILE A 359 11.36 -37.02 18.82
C ILE A 359 12.59 -37.91 18.88
N LYS A 360 13.42 -37.82 19.92
CA LYS A 360 14.61 -38.66 20.11
C LYS A 360 14.26 -40.10 20.51
N GLU A 361 13.18 -40.30 21.26
CA GLU A 361 12.68 -41.62 21.65
C GLU A 361 12.01 -42.35 20.47
N THR A 362 11.55 -41.66 19.47
CA THR A 362 10.90 -42.23 18.31
C THR A 362 11.93 -42.87 17.39
N SER A 363 11.98 -44.21 17.37
CA SER A 363 12.92 -45.01 16.56
C SER A 363 12.43 -45.28 15.12
N LEU A 364 11.25 -44.77 14.76
CA LEU A 364 10.54 -45.06 13.51
C LEU A 364 10.96 -44.18 12.31
N TRP A 365 12.03 -43.42 12.43
CA TRP A 365 12.56 -42.61 11.33
C TRP A 365 13.23 -43.42 10.20
N LYS A 366 13.03 -44.75 10.20
CA LYS A 366 13.68 -45.71 9.30
C LYS A 366 12.91 -45.86 8.00
N LYS A 367 13.08 -45.09 7.03
CA LYS A 367 12.64 -45.20 5.63
C LYS A 367 11.76 -43.99 5.17
N SER A 368 12.37 -42.92 4.82
CA SER A 368 11.75 -41.99 3.85
C SER A 368 12.81 -41.09 3.22
N HIS A 369 12.94 -41.21 1.91
CA HIS A 369 13.56 -40.31 0.93
C HIS A 369 15.09 -40.30 0.75
N LYS A 370 15.44 -40.40 -0.52
CA LYS A 370 16.78 -40.51 -1.11
C LYS A 370 17.68 -39.25 -1.05
N ASN A 371 17.29 -38.21 -0.31
CA ASN A 371 18.11 -36.97 -0.19
C ASN A 371 17.99 -36.41 1.23
N THR A 372 19.05 -35.79 1.72
CA THR A 372 19.07 -35.05 2.99
C THR A 372 17.91 -34.08 3.06
N THR A 373 16.87 -34.41 3.81
CA THR A 373 15.64 -33.62 3.85
C THR A 373 15.51 -32.99 5.22
N LYS A 374 15.35 -31.69 5.26
CA LYS A 374 14.98 -30.97 6.48
C LYS A 374 13.47 -31.15 6.69
N LEU A 375 13.07 -31.65 7.84
CA LEU A 375 11.67 -31.88 8.21
C LEU A 375 11.28 -30.90 9.30
N HIS A 376 10.14 -30.25 9.13
CA HIS A 376 9.56 -29.35 10.13
C HIS A 376 8.38 -30.03 10.80
N MET A 377 8.43 -30.17 12.13
CA MET A 377 7.40 -30.78 12.91
C MET A 377 6.80 -29.80 13.92
N PRO A 378 5.59 -29.33 13.68
CA PRO A 378 4.86 -28.50 14.61
C PRO A 378 4.15 -29.34 15.68
N ILE A 379 4.40 -29.03 16.96
CA ILE A 379 3.74 -29.64 18.12
C ILE A 379 2.99 -28.55 18.87
N ILE A 380 1.68 -28.71 19.02
CA ILE A 380 0.81 -27.74 19.69
C ILE A 380 0.45 -28.27 21.07
N PHE A 381 0.84 -27.54 22.12
CA PHE A 381 0.43 -27.78 23.49
C PHE A 381 -0.75 -26.88 23.83
N ARG A 382 -1.91 -27.47 24.12
CA ARG A 382 -3.16 -26.76 24.42
C ARG A 382 -3.74 -27.19 25.75
N LEU A 383 -4.18 -26.22 26.55
CA LEU A 383 -4.95 -26.42 27.77
C LEU A 383 -6.43 -26.21 27.46
N MET A 384 -7.24 -27.18 27.79
CA MET A 384 -8.70 -27.12 27.73
C MET A 384 -9.33 -26.88 29.09
#